data_cb23bb5e7283c32d97cb82e1911847a8
#
_entry.id   cb23bb5e7283c32d97cb82e1911847a8
#
_cell.length_a   1.000
_cell.length_b   1.000
_cell.length_c   1.000
_cell.angle_alpha   90.00
_cell.angle_beta   90.00
_cell.angle_gamma   90.00
#
_symmetry.space_group_name_H-M   'P 1'
#
loop_
_entity.id
_entity.type
_entity.pdbx_description
1 polymer ?
#
loop_
_entity_poly.entity_id
_entity_poly.type
_entity_poly.pdbx_seq_one_letter_code
_entity_poly.pdbx_strand_id
1 'polypeptide(L)'
;FISIDDNEVENLRKVCDEVFGEQNFIATLIWERAFAPKNDAKFISSSHDYIVMCAKRIENFKIGRLERTQEANARYSNPDNDPRGVWTSGDMLVKTYNKSCDYPITTPSGKIVNPVPGRCWRFSEESFLEKVKDNRIWFGPEGNGVPRVKRFLSELKFEGMAPTSILFHKEVGHSQEGSKEVTALFGDKGVFDGPKPIRLLQRLLTLANLDDNSIILDFFSGSASTAHAVMKMNAEKQKYCPFIMVQLPEHISEKKKEQGYETVCEIGKERIRRAGKKIKEESPLTTQDLDTGFRVLKLDSTNMQDIYYSPKDISQA
;
A
#
# COMPACT_ATOMS: atom_id res chain seq x y z
N PHE A 1 -8.71 -1.42 -6.29
CA PHE A 1 -7.49 -0.67 -6.68
C PHE A 1 -7.44 -0.58 -8.20
N ILE A 2 -7.39 0.61 -8.76
CA ILE A 2 -7.37 0.83 -10.21
C ILE A 2 -6.17 1.72 -10.54
N SER A 3 -5.20 1.17 -11.27
CA SER A 3 -4.00 1.92 -11.68
C SER A 3 -4.27 2.66 -12.97
N ILE A 4 -3.93 3.94 -13.01
CA ILE A 4 -4.21 4.86 -14.12
C ILE A 4 -3.12 5.94 -14.21
N ASP A 5 -2.95 6.54 -15.38
CA ASP A 5 -2.07 7.69 -15.58
C ASP A 5 -2.82 9.02 -15.53
N ASP A 6 -2.12 10.14 -15.78
CA ASP A 6 -2.68 11.49 -15.76
C ASP A 6 -3.79 11.73 -16.79
N ASN A 7 -3.83 10.95 -17.88
CA ASN A 7 -4.75 11.24 -18.98
C ASN A 7 -6.21 11.02 -18.57
N GLU A 8 -6.48 10.00 -17.72
CA GLU A 8 -7.83 9.55 -17.43
C GLU A 8 -8.15 9.46 -15.92
N VAL A 9 -7.27 9.91 -15.04
CA VAL A 9 -7.48 9.77 -13.59
C VAL A 9 -8.73 10.51 -13.09
N GLU A 10 -9.04 11.68 -13.66
CA GLU A 10 -10.22 12.46 -13.30
C GLU A 10 -11.52 11.77 -13.76
N ASN A 11 -11.53 11.22 -14.97
CA ASN A 11 -12.69 10.50 -15.50
C ASN A 11 -12.89 9.17 -14.75
N LEU A 12 -11.80 8.44 -14.47
CA LEU A 12 -11.85 7.24 -13.65
C LEU A 12 -12.45 7.54 -12.28
N ARG A 13 -12.08 8.67 -11.65
CA ARG A 13 -12.63 9.05 -10.36
C ARG A 13 -14.14 9.24 -10.40
N LYS A 14 -14.67 9.91 -11.43
CA LYS A 14 -16.11 10.10 -11.61
C LYS A 14 -16.83 8.76 -11.77
N VAL A 15 -16.28 7.86 -12.61
CA VAL A 15 -16.83 6.51 -12.78
C VAL A 15 -16.85 5.73 -11.47
N CYS A 16 -15.77 5.83 -10.68
CA CYS A 16 -15.73 5.20 -9.36
C CYS A 16 -16.79 5.76 -8.41
N ASP A 17 -17.03 7.07 -8.43
CA ASP A 17 -18.04 7.72 -7.60
C ASP A 17 -19.47 7.30 -8.04
N GLU A 18 -19.72 7.10 -9.33
CA GLU A 18 -20.99 6.55 -9.84
C GLU A 18 -21.21 5.09 -9.45
N VAL A 19 -20.17 4.26 -9.57
CA VAL A 19 -20.28 2.79 -9.34
C VAL A 19 -20.29 2.45 -7.86
N PHE A 20 -19.43 3.08 -7.07
CA PHE A 20 -19.22 2.75 -5.65
C PHE A 20 -19.90 3.75 -4.71
N GLY A 21 -20.19 4.96 -5.16
CA GLY A 21 -20.61 6.10 -4.33
C GLY A 21 -19.42 6.89 -3.78
N GLU A 22 -19.49 8.22 -3.78
CA GLU A 22 -18.43 9.11 -3.28
C GLU A 22 -17.97 8.78 -1.87
N GLN A 23 -18.91 8.39 -0.99
CA GLN A 23 -18.64 8.03 0.40
C GLN A 23 -17.77 6.78 0.56
N ASN A 24 -17.64 5.97 -0.49
CA ASN A 24 -16.85 4.74 -0.49
C ASN A 24 -15.47 4.90 -1.11
N PHE A 25 -15.11 6.11 -1.51
CA PHE A 25 -13.74 6.45 -1.88
C PHE A 25 -12.84 6.45 -0.66
N ILE A 26 -11.66 5.83 -0.79
CA ILE A 26 -10.70 5.71 0.31
C ILE A 26 -9.54 6.67 0.10
N ALA A 27 -8.84 6.55 -1.03
CA ALA A 27 -7.67 7.38 -1.33
C ALA A 27 -7.28 7.28 -2.82
N THR A 28 -6.55 8.28 -3.29
CA THR A 28 -5.71 8.17 -4.48
C THR A 28 -4.26 8.01 -4.01
N LEU A 29 -3.65 6.89 -4.35
CA LEU A 29 -2.25 6.62 -4.08
C LEU A 29 -1.41 7.07 -5.27
N ILE A 30 -0.23 7.62 -5.02
CA ILE A 30 0.72 8.06 -6.03
C ILE A 30 1.86 7.04 -6.07
N TRP A 31 2.01 6.34 -7.19
CA TRP A 31 3.11 5.41 -7.37
C TRP A 31 4.25 6.05 -8.17
N GLU A 32 5.42 6.16 -7.56
CA GLU A 32 6.65 6.59 -8.21
C GLU A 32 7.14 5.50 -9.18
N ARG A 33 6.63 5.55 -10.43
CA ARG A 33 6.92 4.52 -11.46
C ARG A 33 8.27 4.71 -12.14
N ALA A 34 8.85 5.90 -12.05
CA ALA A 34 10.16 6.24 -12.60
C ALA A 34 10.85 7.26 -11.69
N PHE A 35 12.14 7.08 -11.43
CA PHE A 35 12.94 7.97 -10.58
C PHE A 35 13.86 8.90 -11.36
N ALA A 36 14.24 8.53 -12.61
CA ALA A 36 15.05 9.35 -13.46
C ALA A 36 14.19 10.25 -14.34
N PRO A 37 14.42 11.57 -14.37
CA PRO A 37 13.74 12.46 -15.28
C PRO A 37 14.07 12.14 -16.74
N LYS A 38 13.08 12.31 -17.63
CA LYS A 38 13.26 12.18 -19.06
C LYS A 38 13.76 13.53 -19.62
N ASN A 39 14.95 13.57 -20.17
CA ASN A 39 15.55 14.79 -20.70
C ASN A 39 14.86 15.33 -21.97
N ASP A 40 14.09 14.50 -22.65
CA ASP A 40 13.28 14.82 -23.82
C ASP A 40 11.87 15.36 -23.47
N ALA A 41 11.54 15.46 -22.19
CA ALA A 41 10.26 16.01 -21.75
C ALA A 41 10.17 17.51 -22.11
N LYS A 42 9.14 17.88 -22.86
CA LYS A 42 8.94 19.27 -23.31
C LYS A 42 8.71 20.24 -22.13
N PHE A 43 8.08 19.79 -21.06
CA PHE A 43 7.76 20.60 -19.87
C PHE A 43 8.22 19.89 -18.61
N ILE A 44 7.39 18.98 -18.09
CA ILE A 44 7.64 18.24 -16.85
C ILE A 44 7.72 16.76 -17.19
N SER A 45 8.76 16.09 -16.70
CA SER A 45 8.90 14.65 -16.80
C SER A 45 7.95 13.97 -15.81
N SER A 46 6.88 13.37 -16.29
CA SER A 46 5.96 12.58 -15.45
C SER A 46 6.68 11.33 -14.94
N SER A 47 6.78 11.22 -13.62
CA SER A 47 7.49 10.13 -12.92
C SER A 47 6.55 9.23 -12.12
N HIS A 48 5.24 9.47 -12.15
CA HIS A 48 4.26 8.73 -11.36
C HIS A 48 3.05 8.29 -12.17
N ASP A 49 2.35 7.31 -11.64
CA ASP A 49 0.98 6.95 -11.98
C ASP A 49 0.13 7.01 -10.71
N TYR A 50 -1.18 6.98 -10.86
CA TYR A 50 -2.14 6.95 -9.77
C TYR A 50 -2.68 5.55 -9.54
N ILE A 51 -3.13 5.30 -8.31
CA ILE A 51 -3.89 4.11 -7.96
C ILE A 51 -5.11 4.58 -7.16
N VAL A 52 -6.26 4.58 -7.80
CA VAL A 52 -7.54 4.91 -7.15
C VAL A 52 -7.98 3.73 -6.30
N MET A 53 -8.33 4.01 -5.06
CA MET A 53 -8.75 3.01 -4.09
C MET A 53 -10.17 3.32 -3.61
N CYS A 54 -11.10 2.40 -3.86
CA CYS A 54 -12.48 2.45 -3.40
C CYS A 54 -12.84 1.17 -2.66
N ALA A 55 -13.84 1.24 -1.79
CA ALA A 55 -14.48 0.10 -1.18
C ALA A 55 -15.90 -0.05 -1.72
N LYS A 56 -16.49 -1.24 -1.64
CA LYS A 56 -17.92 -1.42 -1.89
C LYS A 56 -18.76 -0.83 -0.75
N ARG A 57 -18.23 -0.94 0.50
CA ARG A 57 -18.79 -0.35 1.72
C ARG A 57 -17.63 -0.01 2.64
N ILE A 58 -17.37 1.27 2.83
CA ILE A 58 -16.22 1.76 3.59
C ILE A 58 -16.31 1.38 5.08
N GLU A 59 -17.51 1.30 5.63
CA GLU A 59 -17.76 0.90 7.01
C GLU A 59 -17.30 -0.54 7.33
N ASN A 60 -17.26 -1.40 6.31
CA ASN A 60 -16.80 -2.79 6.44
C ASN A 60 -15.33 -2.97 6.09
N PHE A 61 -14.70 -1.95 5.51
CA PHE A 61 -13.32 -2.03 5.08
C PHE A 61 -12.35 -1.72 6.22
N LYS A 62 -11.34 -2.57 6.37
CA LYS A 62 -10.22 -2.36 7.29
C LYS A 62 -8.93 -2.40 6.49
N ILE A 63 -8.22 -1.27 6.44
CA ILE A 63 -6.93 -1.21 5.74
C ILE A 63 -5.89 -2.10 6.39
N GLY A 64 -5.16 -2.85 5.58
CA GLY A 64 -4.02 -3.62 6.04
C GLY A 64 -2.87 -2.72 6.49
N ARG A 65 -2.13 -3.14 7.49
CA ARG A 65 -0.98 -2.44 8.05
C ARG A 65 0.31 -2.99 7.48
N LEU A 66 1.30 -2.11 7.37
CA LEU A 66 2.65 -2.49 6.95
C LEU A 66 3.44 -3.01 8.14
N GLU A 67 4.31 -3.96 7.88
CA GLU A 67 5.26 -4.42 8.89
C GLU A 67 6.14 -3.26 9.35
N ARG A 68 6.49 -3.27 10.63
CA ARG A 68 7.34 -2.23 11.19
C ARG A 68 8.77 -2.40 10.71
N THR A 69 9.34 -1.32 10.19
CA THR A 69 10.75 -1.31 9.80
C THR A 69 11.67 -1.21 11.01
N GLN A 70 12.94 -1.60 10.82
CA GLN A 70 13.95 -1.43 11.87
C GLN A 70 14.12 0.06 12.25
N GLU A 71 14.08 0.98 11.28
CA GLU A 71 14.17 2.42 11.51
C GLU A 71 12.98 2.94 12.34
N ALA A 72 11.77 2.42 12.09
CA ALA A 72 10.60 2.77 12.87
C ALA A 72 10.70 2.25 14.32
N ASN A 73 11.31 1.09 14.52
CA ASN A 73 11.55 0.52 15.84
C ASN A 73 12.72 1.19 16.57
N ALA A 74 13.77 1.61 15.86
CA ALA A 74 14.93 2.32 16.42
C ALA A 74 14.58 3.66 17.08
N ARG A 75 13.40 4.21 16.83
CA ARG A 75 12.87 5.42 17.51
C ARG A 75 12.39 5.14 18.94
N TYR A 76 12.30 3.88 19.33
CA TYR A 76 11.87 3.45 20.64
C TYR A 76 13.07 2.97 21.44
N SER A 77 13.23 3.49 22.64
CA SER A 77 14.28 3.09 23.58
C SER A 77 13.71 3.01 24.99
N ASN A 78 14.44 2.43 25.92
CA ASN A 78 14.02 2.37 27.33
C ASN A 78 15.15 2.85 28.24
N PRO A 79 15.43 4.18 28.23
CA PRO A 79 16.56 4.74 28.97
C PRO A 79 16.38 4.75 30.49
N ASP A 80 15.16 4.55 30.97
CA ASP A 80 14.80 4.56 32.38
C ASP A 80 14.35 3.19 32.91
N ASN A 81 14.56 2.13 32.14
CA ASN A 81 14.18 0.74 32.47
C ASN A 81 12.71 0.57 32.88
N ASP A 82 11.80 1.29 32.21
CA ASP A 82 10.37 1.16 32.45
C ASP A 82 9.90 -0.26 32.18
N PRO A 83 9.15 -0.91 33.09
CA PRO A 83 8.74 -2.32 32.93
C PRO A 83 7.80 -2.56 31.74
N ARG A 84 7.15 -1.54 31.20
CA ARG A 84 6.31 -1.61 30.01
C ARG A 84 7.11 -1.74 28.70
N GLY A 85 8.43 -1.62 28.76
CA GLY A 85 9.35 -1.80 27.65
C GLY A 85 9.75 -0.48 26.98
N VAL A 86 10.10 -0.59 25.69
CA VAL A 86 10.61 0.57 24.92
C VAL A 86 9.52 1.57 24.59
N TRP A 87 9.87 2.85 24.59
CA TRP A 87 8.96 3.96 24.34
C TRP A 87 9.63 5.06 23.50
N THR A 88 8.82 5.92 22.91
CA THR A 88 9.26 7.17 22.25
C THR A 88 8.63 8.37 22.91
N SER A 89 9.33 9.52 22.89
CA SER A 89 8.86 10.74 23.54
C SER A 89 7.88 11.52 22.65
N GLY A 90 6.76 11.92 23.21
CA GLY A 90 5.78 12.80 22.59
C GLY A 90 5.80 14.21 23.21
N ASP A 91 5.46 15.23 22.42
CA ASP A 91 5.39 16.60 22.90
C ASP A 91 4.26 16.81 23.90
N MET A 92 4.56 17.57 24.94
CA MET A 92 3.61 18.05 25.94
C MET A 92 2.94 19.37 25.53
N LEU A 93 3.56 20.15 24.63
CA LEU A 93 3.02 21.44 24.18
C LEU A 93 2.03 21.24 23.01
N VAL A 94 0.90 21.96 23.09
CA VAL A 94 -0.12 22.01 22.03
C VAL A 94 -0.30 23.44 21.53
N LYS A 95 -0.73 23.58 20.27
CA LYS A 95 -0.96 24.88 19.63
C LYS A 95 -2.30 25.53 20.04
N THR A 96 -3.31 24.70 20.30
CA THR A 96 -4.63 25.18 20.74
C THR A 96 -4.55 25.55 22.20
N TYR A 97 -4.57 26.87 22.48
CA TYR A 97 -4.46 27.38 23.86
C TYR A 97 -5.71 27.05 24.68
N ASN A 98 -5.48 26.58 25.89
CA ASN A 98 -6.50 26.36 26.92
C ASN A 98 -5.94 26.84 28.25
N LYS A 99 -6.61 27.82 28.89
CA LYS A 99 -6.19 28.42 30.15
C LYS A 99 -6.02 27.39 31.28
N SER A 100 -6.82 26.36 31.35
CA SER A 100 -6.71 25.30 32.37
C SER A 100 -5.48 24.39 32.19
N CYS A 101 -4.80 24.50 31.06
CA CYS A 101 -3.58 23.74 30.74
C CYS A 101 -2.32 24.66 30.73
N ASP A 102 -2.46 25.90 31.17
CA ASP A 102 -1.37 26.88 31.27
C ASP A 102 -0.98 27.08 32.74
N TYR A 103 -0.06 26.24 33.19
CA TYR A 103 0.42 26.20 34.58
C TYR A 103 1.91 25.88 34.65
N PRO A 104 2.64 26.30 35.68
CA PRO A 104 4.04 25.96 35.86
C PRO A 104 4.19 24.48 36.27
N ILE A 105 5.19 23.82 35.73
CA ILE A 105 5.58 22.46 36.14
C ILE A 105 6.92 22.52 36.85
N THR A 106 6.97 21.98 38.07
CA THR A 106 8.23 21.76 38.78
C THR A 106 8.78 20.40 38.40
N THR A 107 9.97 20.38 37.84
CA THR A 107 10.67 19.15 37.45
C THR A 107 11.24 18.41 38.67
N PRO A 108 11.63 17.16 38.56
CA PRO A 108 12.27 16.40 39.66
C PRO A 108 13.53 17.06 40.21
N SER A 109 14.26 17.85 39.39
CA SER A 109 15.44 18.61 39.83
C SER A 109 15.10 19.93 40.52
N GLY A 110 13.81 20.28 40.68
CA GLY A 110 13.35 21.53 41.26
C GLY A 110 13.27 22.72 40.29
N LYS A 111 13.58 22.53 39.02
CA LYS A 111 13.45 23.57 37.99
C LYS A 111 11.98 23.80 37.62
N ILE A 112 11.58 25.07 37.51
CA ILE A 112 10.25 25.44 37.05
C ILE A 112 10.27 25.61 35.53
N VAL A 113 9.33 24.95 34.82
CA VAL A 113 9.15 25.01 33.37
C VAL A 113 7.73 25.51 33.08
N ASN A 114 7.62 26.57 32.28
CA ASN A 114 6.35 27.11 31.83
C ASN A 114 6.10 26.76 30.36
N PRO A 115 4.84 26.74 29.90
CA PRO A 115 4.54 26.69 28.48
C PRO A 115 5.14 27.85 27.72
N VAL A 116 5.47 27.67 26.46
CA VAL A 116 5.88 28.77 25.59
C VAL A 116 4.70 29.71 25.37
N PRO A 117 4.89 31.06 25.37
CA PRO A 117 3.81 32.01 25.14
C PRO A 117 2.95 31.66 23.93
N GLY A 118 1.63 31.72 24.10
CA GLY A 118 0.65 31.32 23.08
C GLY A 118 0.41 29.80 22.93
N ARG A 119 1.01 29.00 23.79
CA ARG A 119 0.79 27.54 23.88
C ARG A 119 0.41 27.14 25.29
N CYS A 120 -0.07 25.93 25.47
CA CYS A 120 -0.30 25.33 26.78
C CYS A 120 0.12 23.83 26.77
N TRP A 121 0.09 23.26 27.96
CA TRP A 121 0.32 21.79 28.06
C TRP A 121 -0.84 21.03 27.45
N ARG A 122 -0.57 19.78 27.09
CA ARG A 122 -1.55 18.83 26.50
C ARG A 122 -2.61 18.38 27.51
N PHE A 123 -2.27 18.38 28.78
CA PHE A 123 -3.09 17.86 29.88
C PHE A 123 -3.38 18.96 30.89
N SER A 124 -4.53 18.84 31.57
CA SER A 124 -4.77 19.60 32.81
C SER A 124 -3.75 19.19 33.89
N GLU A 125 -3.57 20.02 34.90
CA GLU A 125 -2.62 19.75 35.97
C GLU A 125 -2.93 18.42 36.69
N GLU A 126 -4.18 18.13 36.96
CA GLU A 126 -4.62 16.89 37.57
C GLU A 126 -4.21 15.66 36.71
N SER A 127 -4.58 15.66 35.43
CA SER A 127 -4.20 14.60 34.49
C SER A 127 -2.69 14.46 34.31
N PHE A 128 -1.96 15.56 34.39
CA PHE A 128 -0.50 15.53 34.37
C PHE A 128 0.07 14.83 35.59
N LEU A 129 -0.39 15.18 36.79
CA LEU A 129 0.06 14.56 38.03
C LEU A 129 -0.23 13.05 38.09
N GLU A 130 -1.38 12.62 37.56
CA GLU A 130 -1.68 11.19 37.39
C GLU A 130 -0.66 10.50 36.47
N LYS A 131 -0.30 11.14 35.37
CA LYS A 131 0.71 10.59 34.44
C LYS A 131 2.12 10.58 35.00
N VAL A 132 2.44 11.53 35.87
CA VAL A 132 3.71 11.51 36.62
C VAL A 132 3.73 10.34 37.61
N LYS A 133 2.65 10.11 38.37
CA LYS A 133 2.53 8.97 39.28
C LYS A 133 2.65 7.63 38.54
N ASP A 134 2.11 7.54 37.31
CA ASP A 134 2.20 6.34 36.44
C ASP A 134 3.52 6.27 35.65
N ASN A 135 4.52 7.08 35.98
CA ASN A 135 5.82 7.15 35.28
C ASN A 135 5.68 7.34 33.76
N ARG A 136 4.67 8.10 33.31
CA ARG A 136 4.44 8.37 31.87
C ARG A 136 5.02 9.70 31.40
N ILE A 137 5.62 10.47 32.29
CA ILE A 137 6.27 11.74 31.97
C ILE A 137 7.78 11.58 32.11
N TRP A 138 8.47 11.97 31.07
CA TRP A 138 9.93 11.96 31.00
C TRP A 138 10.48 13.39 31.07
N PHE A 139 11.39 13.64 32.00
CA PHE A 139 12.04 14.94 32.23
C PHE A 139 13.50 14.98 31.76
N GLY A 140 13.93 14.00 30.93
CA GLY A 140 15.32 13.81 30.56
C GLY A 140 16.11 12.98 31.61
N PRO A 141 17.34 12.55 31.28
CA PRO A 141 18.13 11.70 32.18
C PRO A 141 18.45 12.40 33.51
N GLU A 142 18.59 13.73 33.52
CA GLU A 142 18.92 14.53 34.68
C GLU A 142 17.66 15.03 35.43
N GLY A 143 16.46 14.71 34.93
CA GLY A 143 15.22 15.16 35.53
C GLY A 143 14.98 16.71 35.49
N ASN A 144 15.64 17.44 34.61
CA ASN A 144 15.60 18.91 34.49
C ASN A 144 15.04 19.43 33.15
N GLY A 145 14.67 18.53 32.24
CA GLY A 145 14.17 18.82 30.91
C GLY A 145 12.71 19.22 30.87
N VAL A 146 12.29 19.81 29.74
CA VAL A 146 10.88 20.03 29.44
C VAL A 146 10.15 18.68 29.45
N PRO A 147 9.00 18.54 30.14
CA PRO A 147 8.28 17.29 30.24
C PRO A 147 7.85 16.77 28.86
N ARG A 148 7.99 15.47 28.67
CA ARG A 148 7.57 14.76 27.46
C ARG A 148 6.76 13.50 27.83
N VAL A 149 5.79 13.15 27.01
CA VAL A 149 4.96 11.96 27.26
C VAL A 149 5.65 10.72 26.71
N LYS A 150 5.78 9.68 27.50
CA LYS A 150 6.19 8.35 27.02
C LYS A 150 5.05 7.70 26.21
N ARG A 151 5.39 7.21 25.03
CA ARG A 151 4.48 6.44 24.17
C ARG A 151 5.11 5.06 23.96
N PHE A 152 4.57 4.08 24.65
CA PHE A 152 5.10 2.72 24.63
C PHE A 152 4.80 2.01 23.32
N LEU A 153 5.76 1.22 22.84
CA LEU A 153 5.60 0.40 21.65
C LEU A 153 4.52 -0.68 21.87
N SER A 154 4.47 -1.23 23.08
CA SER A 154 3.47 -2.23 23.51
C SER A 154 2.04 -1.71 23.59
N GLU A 155 1.84 -0.39 23.66
CA GLU A 155 0.52 0.26 23.78
C GLU A 155 0.02 0.87 22.46
N LEU A 156 0.67 0.56 21.35
CA LEU A 156 0.19 1.06 20.06
C LEU A 156 -1.19 0.45 19.76
N LYS A 157 -2.14 1.33 19.43
CA LYS A 157 -3.53 0.96 19.12
C LYS A 157 -3.65 -0.08 18.00
N PHE A 158 -2.68 -0.09 17.09
CA PHE A 158 -2.67 -0.99 15.95
C PHE A 158 -1.27 -1.61 15.80
N GLU A 159 -1.24 -2.88 15.50
CA GLU A 159 -0.03 -3.55 15.06
C GLU A 159 0.39 -3.03 13.68
N GLY A 160 1.71 -2.89 13.46
CA GLY A 160 2.24 -2.38 12.21
C GLY A 160 2.17 -0.86 12.05
N MET A 161 2.53 -0.40 10.85
CA MET A 161 2.55 1.02 10.47
C MET A 161 1.38 1.37 9.57
N ALA A 162 0.89 2.61 9.71
CA ALA A 162 -0.07 3.15 8.76
C ALA A 162 0.59 3.29 7.37
N PRO A 163 -0.08 2.86 6.29
CA PRO A 163 0.39 3.14 4.94
C PRO A 163 0.31 4.63 4.64
N THR A 164 1.14 5.08 3.70
CA THR A 164 1.14 6.44 3.17
C THR A 164 0.54 6.49 1.79
N SER A 165 0.09 7.67 1.36
CA SER A 165 -0.48 7.86 0.02
C SER A 165 0.58 7.88 -1.09
N ILE A 166 1.87 8.01 -0.77
CA ILE A 166 2.97 7.95 -1.72
C ILE A 166 3.66 6.60 -1.61
N LEU A 167 3.72 5.91 -2.73
CA LEU A 167 4.37 4.61 -2.89
C LEU A 167 5.71 4.82 -3.60
N PHE A 168 6.78 4.96 -2.83
CA PHE A 168 8.11 5.19 -3.38
C PHE A 168 8.67 3.95 -4.07
N HIS A 169 9.36 4.15 -5.21
CA HIS A 169 9.97 3.05 -5.97
C HIS A 169 10.91 2.17 -5.15
N LYS A 170 11.59 2.73 -4.17
CA LYS A 170 12.49 1.98 -3.27
C LYS A 170 11.74 0.91 -2.48
N GLU A 171 10.48 1.17 -2.13
CA GLU A 171 9.63 0.26 -1.36
C GLU A 171 8.87 -0.72 -2.24
N VAL A 172 8.30 -0.24 -3.33
CA VAL A 172 7.33 -1.01 -4.14
C VAL A 172 7.82 -1.34 -5.56
N GLY A 173 9.02 -0.92 -5.93
CA GLY A 173 9.52 -1.11 -7.29
C GLY A 173 9.05 -0.05 -8.28
N HIS A 174 9.66 -0.03 -9.44
CA HIS A 174 9.40 0.88 -10.55
C HIS A 174 9.17 0.10 -11.86
N SER A 175 8.75 0.77 -12.93
CA SER A 175 8.40 0.12 -14.20
C SER A 175 9.53 -0.75 -14.79
N GLN A 176 10.79 -0.30 -14.69
CA GLN A 176 11.92 -1.08 -15.18
C GLN A 176 12.15 -2.36 -14.35
N GLU A 177 11.82 -2.36 -13.05
CA GLU A 177 11.87 -3.55 -12.22
C GLU A 177 10.87 -4.59 -12.71
N GLY A 178 9.61 -4.19 -12.96
CA GLY A 178 8.61 -5.08 -13.55
C GLY A 178 9.06 -5.69 -14.88
N SER A 179 9.71 -4.89 -15.74
CA SER A 179 10.27 -5.40 -17.00
C SER A 179 11.41 -6.38 -16.78
N LYS A 180 12.29 -6.14 -15.81
CA LYS A 180 13.38 -7.07 -15.44
C LYS A 180 12.83 -8.38 -14.86
N GLU A 181 11.76 -8.32 -14.06
CA GLU A 181 11.08 -9.52 -13.51
C GLU A 181 10.54 -10.40 -14.64
N VAL A 182 9.89 -9.80 -15.65
CA VAL A 182 9.41 -10.55 -16.84
C VAL A 182 10.60 -11.11 -17.61
N THR A 183 11.64 -10.32 -17.87
CA THR A 183 12.84 -10.80 -18.56
C THR A 183 13.50 -11.97 -17.82
N ALA A 184 13.62 -11.90 -16.51
CA ALA A 184 14.20 -12.99 -15.71
C ALA A 184 13.33 -14.26 -15.73
N LEU A 185 12.02 -14.11 -15.85
CA LEU A 185 11.09 -15.24 -15.88
C LEU A 185 11.02 -15.91 -17.26
N PHE A 186 11.10 -15.12 -18.34
CA PHE A 186 10.95 -15.61 -19.71
C PHE A 186 12.29 -15.92 -20.39
N GLY A 187 13.39 -15.35 -19.92
CA GLY A 187 14.71 -15.41 -20.56
C GLY A 187 14.91 -14.37 -21.66
N ASP A 188 13.84 -13.74 -22.14
CA ASP A 188 13.83 -12.79 -23.24
C ASP A 188 13.36 -11.40 -22.83
N LYS A 189 13.95 -10.37 -23.47
CA LYS A 189 13.54 -8.96 -23.29
C LYS A 189 12.33 -8.64 -24.18
N GLY A 190 11.46 -7.77 -23.66
CA GLY A 190 10.38 -7.19 -24.44
C GLY A 190 9.18 -8.07 -24.70
N VAL A 191 9.02 -9.18 -23.97
CA VAL A 191 7.86 -10.08 -24.09
C VAL A 191 6.55 -9.32 -23.79
N PHE A 192 6.58 -8.41 -22.82
CA PHE A 192 5.43 -7.56 -22.47
C PHE A 192 5.88 -6.15 -22.11
N ASP A 193 5.09 -5.13 -22.51
CA ASP A 193 5.41 -3.73 -22.25
C ASP A 193 4.76 -3.25 -20.95
N GLY A 194 5.55 -2.59 -20.10
CA GLY A 194 5.07 -1.93 -18.90
C GLY A 194 4.43 -2.82 -17.82
N PRO A 195 4.95 -4.03 -17.55
CA PRO A 195 4.40 -4.85 -16.48
C PRO A 195 4.59 -4.16 -15.13
N LYS A 196 3.58 -4.24 -14.26
CA LYS A 196 3.70 -3.74 -12.90
C LYS A 196 4.66 -4.61 -12.09
N PRO A 197 5.53 -4.03 -11.25
CA PRO A 197 6.44 -4.80 -10.41
C PRO A 197 5.67 -5.58 -9.33
N ILE A 198 6.15 -6.79 -9.01
CA ILE A 198 5.48 -7.68 -8.04
C ILE A 198 5.39 -7.04 -6.67
N ARG A 199 6.41 -6.29 -6.23
CA ARG A 199 6.41 -5.59 -4.93
C ARG A 199 5.27 -4.57 -4.80
N LEU A 200 4.92 -3.86 -5.90
CA LEU A 200 3.77 -2.96 -5.90
C LEU A 200 2.47 -3.74 -5.65
N LEU A 201 2.27 -4.82 -6.38
CA LEU A 201 1.06 -5.63 -6.25
C LEU A 201 0.97 -6.29 -4.86
N GLN A 202 2.08 -6.80 -4.32
CA GLN A 202 2.14 -7.31 -2.94
C GLN A 202 1.78 -6.22 -1.91
N ARG A 203 2.22 -4.96 -2.12
CA ARG A 203 1.80 -3.84 -1.29
C ARG A 203 0.28 -3.63 -1.36
N LEU A 204 -0.32 -3.63 -2.56
CA LEU A 204 -1.76 -3.47 -2.73
C LEU A 204 -2.54 -4.62 -2.08
N LEU A 205 -2.09 -5.86 -2.22
CA LEU A 205 -2.66 -7.02 -1.54
C LEU A 205 -2.58 -6.90 -0.01
N THR A 206 -1.47 -6.37 0.51
CA THR A 206 -1.34 -6.07 1.94
C THR A 206 -2.34 -5.01 2.39
N LEU A 207 -2.50 -3.91 1.61
CA LEU A 207 -3.46 -2.86 1.92
C LEU A 207 -4.91 -3.35 1.86
N ALA A 208 -5.21 -4.30 0.98
CA ALA A 208 -6.53 -4.93 0.88
C ALA A 208 -6.92 -5.74 2.13
N ASN A 209 -5.95 -6.08 2.99
CA ASN A 209 -6.17 -6.82 4.24
C ASN A 209 -6.92 -8.14 4.02
N LEU A 210 -6.44 -8.94 3.09
CA LEU A 210 -7.07 -10.18 2.65
C LEU A 210 -7.13 -11.22 3.78
N ASP A 211 -8.25 -11.94 3.84
CA ASP A 211 -8.42 -13.18 4.60
C ASP A 211 -8.23 -14.42 3.69
N ASP A 212 -8.35 -15.61 4.25
CA ASP A 212 -8.14 -16.86 3.51
C ASP A 212 -9.29 -17.20 2.53
N ASN A 213 -10.41 -16.49 2.59
CA ASN A 213 -11.55 -16.64 1.69
C ASN A 213 -11.59 -15.54 0.61
N SER A 214 -10.63 -14.64 0.63
CA SER A 214 -10.59 -13.50 -0.31
C SER A 214 -10.26 -13.96 -1.72
N ILE A 215 -11.05 -13.50 -2.69
CA ILE A 215 -10.84 -13.75 -4.12
C ILE A 215 -10.26 -12.49 -4.75
N ILE A 216 -9.17 -12.64 -5.50
CA ILE A 216 -8.53 -11.53 -6.22
C ILE A 216 -8.96 -11.57 -7.68
N LEU A 217 -9.67 -10.54 -8.12
CA LEU A 217 -10.08 -10.36 -9.51
C LEU A 217 -9.24 -9.24 -10.15
N ASP A 218 -8.64 -9.52 -11.30
CA ASP A 218 -8.00 -8.53 -12.17
C ASP A 218 -8.57 -8.67 -13.57
N PHE A 219 -9.40 -7.70 -13.98
CA PHE A 219 -10.10 -7.75 -15.27
C PHE A 219 -9.39 -6.96 -16.39
N PHE A 220 -8.17 -6.46 -16.12
CA PHE A 220 -7.21 -5.98 -17.10
C PHE A 220 -5.82 -6.60 -16.83
N SER A 221 -5.78 -7.93 -16.75
CA SER A 221 -4.65 -8.65 -16.16
C SER A 221 -3.33 -8.54 -16.93
N GLY A 222 -3.37 -8.11 -18.19
CA GLY A 222 -2.19 -7.95 -19.03
C GLY A 222 -1.31 -9.21 -19.03
N SER A 223 -0.08 -9.07 -18.55
CA SER A 223 0.85 -10.19 -18.38
C SER A 223 0.62 -11.03 -17.12
N ALA A 224 -0.52 -10.90 -16.44
CA ALA A 224 -0.85 -11.62 -15.20
C ALA A 224 0.13 -11.39 -14.03
N SER A 225 0.63 -10.16 -13.89
CA SER A 225 1.48 -9.78 -12.75
C SER A 225 0.76 -9.99 -11.42
N THR A 226 -0.54 -9.73 -11.38
CA THR A 226 -1.38 -9.91 -10.18
C THR A 226 -1.43 -11.37 -9.75
N ALA A 227 -1.61 -12.32 -10.67
CA ALA A 227 -1.59 -13.75 -10.35
C ALA A 227 -0.23 -14.18 -9.76
N HIS A 228 0.88 -13.70 -10.34
CA HIS A 228 2.21 -13.94 -9.79
C HIS A 228 2.35 -13.40 -8.35
N ALA A 229 1.89 -12.16 -8.09
CA ALA A 229 1.93 -11.57 -6.76
C ALA A 229 1.07 -12.34 -5.74
N VAL A 230 -0.11 -12.84 -6.15
CA VAL A 230 -1.00 -13.64 -5.31
C VAL A 230 -0.36 -14.98 -4.95
N MET A 231 0.18 -15.72 -5.93
CA MET A 231 0.88 -16.99 -5.67
C MET A 231 2.06 -16.78 -4.71
N LYS A 232 2.83 -15.70 -4.89
CA LYS A 232 3.94 -15.36 -4.00
C LYS A 232 3.45 -15.03 -2.59
N MET A 233 2.40 -14.23 -2.45
CA MET A 233 1.77 -13.94 -1.16
C MET A 233 1.26 -15.21 -0.48
N ASN A 234 0.59 -16.10 -1.23
CA ASN A 234 0.10 -17.38 -0.70
C ASN A 234 1.25 -18.24 -0.16
N ALA A 235 2.37 -18.30 -0.88
CA ALA A 235 3.57 -19.02 -0.44
C ALA A 235 4.19 -18.41 0.83
N GLU A 236 4.36 -17.09 0.87
CA GLU A 236 5.02 -16.37 1.96
C GLU A 236 4.18 -16.34 3.26
N LYS A 237 2.86 -16.21 3.11
CA LYS A 237 1.93 -16.04 4.24
C LYS A 237 1.08 -17.28 4.55
N GLN A 238 1.33 -18.39 3.87
CA GLN A 238 0.58 -19.65 3.99
C GLN A 238 -0.93 -19.43 3.83
N LYS A 239 -1.31 -18.62 2.81
CA LYS A 239 -2.71 -18.31 2.47
C LYS A 239 -3.16 -19.10 1.25
N TYR A 240 -4.48 -19.17 1.05
CA TYR A 240 -5.11 -19.88 -0.07
C TYR A 240 -6.07 -18.97 -0.85
N CYS A 241 -5.65 -17.75 -1.11
CA CYS A 241 -6.46 -16.81 -1.88
C CYS A 241 -6.46 -17.20 -3.37
N PRO A 242 -7.61 -17.53 -3.97
CA PRO A 242 -7.72 -17.76 -5.41
C PRO A 242 -7.67 -16.44 -6.18
N PHE A 243 -7.31 -16.54 -7.47
CA PHE A 243 -7.33 -15.40 -8.38
C PHE A 243 -8.16 -15.68 -9.64
N ILE A 244 -8.75 -14.61 -10.18
CA ILE A 244 -9.47 -14.59 -11.46
C ILE A 244 -8.83 -13.51 -12.32
N MET A 245 -8.24 -13.92 -13.44
CA MET A 245 -7.59 -13.02 -14.40
C MET A 245 -8.41 -12.95 -15.67
N VAL A 246 -8.82 -11.73 -16.07
CA VAL A 246 -9.55 -11.50 -17.31
C VAL A 246 -8.70 -10.64 -18.23
N GLN A 247 -8.55 -11.07 -19.47
CA GLN A 247 -7.80 -10.36 -20.50
C GLN A 247 -8.43 -10.58 -21.87
N LEU A 248 -8.54 -9.52 -22.64
CA LEU A 248 -8.91 -9.61 -24.05
C LEU A 248 -7.76 -10.29 -24.83
N PRO A 249 -8.07 -11.12 -25.84
CA PRO A 249 -7.07 -11.79 -26.65
C PRO A 249 -6.44 -10.85 -27.70
N GLU A 250 -5.92 -9.73 -27.23
CA GLU A 250 -5.24 -8.75 -28.08
C GLU A 250 -4.01 -9.37 -28.73
N HIS A 251 -3.89 -9.18 -30.05
CA HIS A 251 -2.72 -9.61 -30.79
C HIS A 251 -1.50 -8.76 -30.42
N ILE A 252 -0.39 -9.45 -30.27
CA ILE A 252 0.90 -8.79 -30.02
C ILE A 252 1.59 -8.44 -31.34
N SER A 253 2.62 -7.57 -31.31
CA SER A 253 3.38 -7.20 -32.49
C SER A 253 4.09 -8.41 -33.12
N GLU A 254 4.30 -8.37 -34.43
CA GLU A 254 4.99 -9.47 -35.18
C GLU A 254 6.34 -9.84 -34.55
N LYS A 255 7.11 -8.84 -34.11
CA LYS A 255 8.39 -9.07 -33.41
C LYS A 255 8.24 -9.92 -32.13
N LYS A 256 7.11 -9.82 -31.44
CA LYS A 256 6.83 -10.61 -30.23
C LYS A 256 6.27 -11.99 -30.58
N LYS A 257 5.62 -12.14 -31.74
CA LYS A 257 5.18 -13.45 -32.25
C LYS A 257 6.34 -14.40 -32.53
N GLU A 258 7.50 -13.89 -32.92
CA GLU A 258 8.73 -14.66 -33.07
C GLU A 258 9.15 -15.39 -31.78
N GLN A 259 8.66 -14.95 -30.62
CA GLN A 259 8.86 -15.59 -29.32
C GLN A 259 7.85 -16.69 -29.00
N GLY A 260 6.95 -17.01 -29.94
CA GLY A 260 6.00 -18.11 -29.84
C GLY A 260 4.68 -17.79 -29.16
N TYR A 261 4.34 -16.49 -29.01
CA TYR A 261 3.04 -16.04 -28.46
C TYR A 261 2.25 -15.29 -29.53
N GLU A 262 0.95 -15.52 -29.62
CA GLU A 262 0.06 -14.80 -30.54
C GLU A 262 -0.71 -13.66 -29.87
N THR A 263 -1.06 -13.84 -28.60
CA THR A 263 -1.87 -12.92 -27.85
C THR A 263 -1.31 -12.60 -26.46
N VAL A 264 -1.76 -11.49 -25.89
CA VAL A 264 -1.46 -11.10 -24.50
C VAL A 264 -1.90 -12.19 -23.51
N CYS A 265 -3.02 -12.87 -23.77
CA CYS A 265 -3.50 -13.95 -22.92
C CYS A 265 -2.51 -15.12 -22.81
N GLU A 266 -1.77 -15.42 -23.88
CA GLU A 266 -0.77 -16.51 -23.87
C GLU A 266 0.43 -16.15 -23.01
N ILE A 267 0.88 -14.90 -23.09
CA ILE A 267 1.94 -14.37 -22.21
C ILE A 267 1.50 -14.48 -20.75
N GLY A 268 0.27 -14.06 -20.43
CA GLY A 268 -0.28 -14.15 -19.07
C GLY A 268 -0.32 -15.59 -18.53
N LYS A 269 -0.83 -16.52 -19.33
CA LYS A 269 -0.87 -17.95 -18.97
C LYS A 269 0.53 -18.53 -18.71
N GLU A 270 1.47 -18.21 -19.59
CA GLU A 270 2.85 -18.69 -19.46
C GLU A 270 3.54 -18.06 -18.24
N ARG A 271 3.29 -16.77 -17.97
CA ARG A 271 3.79 -16.14 -16.74
C ARG A 271 3.31 -16.84 -15.48
N ILE A 272 2.03 -17.21 -15.41
CA ILE A 272 1.48 -17.95 -14.27
C ILE A 272 2.21 -19.27 -14.07
N ARG A 273 2.43 -20.05 -15.14
CA ARG A 273 3.13 -21.35 -15.07
C ARG A 273 4.57 -21.17 -14.58
N ARG A 274 5.32 -20.27 -15.19
CA ARG A 274 6.74 -20.02 -14.84
C ARG A 274 6.89 -19.47 -13.44
N ALA A 275 6.02 -18.54 -13.05
CA ALA A 275 6.03 -17.98 -11.70
C ALA A 275 5.72 -19.06 -10.65
N GLY A 276 4.69 -19.87 -10.87
CA GLY A 276 4.36 -20.97 -9.96
C GLY A 276 5.50 -21.98 -9.80
N LYS A 277 6.14 -22.37 -10.92
CA LYS A 277 7.33 -23.23 -10.89
C LYS A 277 8.46 -22.61 -10.10
N LYS A 278 8.81 -21.36 -10.41
CA LYS A 278 9.89 -20.62 -9.73
C LYS A 278 9.67 -20.49 -8.22
N ILE A 279 8.45 -20.15 -7.79
CA ILE A 279 8.11 -20.02 -6.36
C ILE A 279 8.30 -21.36 -5.64
N LYS A 280 7.90 -22.48 -6.26
CA LYS A 280 8.11 -23.83 -5.69
C LYS A 280 9.59 -24.21 -5.62
N GLU A 281 10.39 -23.84 -6.61
CA GLU A 281 11.84 -24.10 -6.65
C GLU A 281 12.60 -23.25 -5.60
N GLU A 282 12.19 -22.00 -5.38
CA GLU A 282 12.82 -21.09 -4.40
C GLU A 282 12.53 -21.47 -2.94
N SER A 283 11.38 -22.11 -2.67
CA SER A 283 10.95 -22.43 -1.30
C SER A 283 10.31 -23.81 -1.19
N PRO A 284 10.99 -24.90 -1.56
CA PRO A 284 10.39 -26.23 -1.71
C PRO A 284 9.78 -26.79 -0.42
N LEU A 285 10.30 -26.41 0.74
CA LEU A 285 9.80 -26.92 2.03
C LEU A 285 8.46 -26.28 2.45
N THR A 286 8.22 -25.04 2.06
CA THR A 286 7.02 -24.26 2.48
C THR A 286 5.95 -24.20 1.40
N THR A 287 6.23 -24.70 0.20
CA THR A 287 5.34 -24.61 -0.97
C THR A 287 4.86 -25.96 -1.51
N GLN A 288 5.00 -27.04 -0.71
CA GLN A 288 4.56 -28.39 -1.13
C GLN A 288 3.08 -28.41 -1.50
N ASP A 289 2.25 -27.80 -0.67
CA ASP A 289 0.78 -27.73 -0.86
C ASP A 289 0.32 -26.46 -1.60
N LEU A 290 1.26 -25.64 -2.12
CA LEU A 290 0.89 -24.45 -2.85
C LEU A 290 0.21 -24.80 -4.16
N ASP A 291 -1.07 -24.42 -4.30
CA ASP A 291 -1.78 -24.52 -5.58
C ASP A 291 -1.28 -23.44 -6.55
N THR A 292 -0.68 -23.88 -7.65
CA THR A 292 -0.23 -23.04 -8.77
C THR A 292 -1.00 -23.34 -10.05
N GLY A 293 -2.01 -24.24 -9.96
CA GLY A 293 -2.89 -24.57 -11.06
C GLY A 293 -3.87 -23.46 -11.40
N PHE A 294 -4.37 -23.44 -12.64
CA PHE A 294 -5.44 -22.55 -13.05
C PHE A 294 -6.24 -23.16 -14.21
N ARG A 295 -7.49 -22.74 -14.34
CA ARG A 295 -8.35 -23.09 -15.46
C ARG A 295 -8.37 -21.96 -16.47
N VAL A 296 -8.44 -22.30 -17.75
CA VAL A 296 -8.62 -21.33 -18.85
C VAL A 296 -10.04 -21.46 -19.36
N LEU A 297 -10.77 -20.36 -19.30
CA LEU A 297 -12.13 -20.24 -19.79
C LEU A 297 -12.14 -19.24 -20.94
N LYS A 298 -13.02 -19.45 -21.91
CA LYS A 298 -13.33 -18.49 -22.97
C LYS A 298 -14.79 -18.07 -22.84
N LEU A 299 -15.06 -16.79 -22.97
CA LEU A 299 -16.42 -16.31 -23.16
C LEU A 299 -16.85 -16.72 -24.57
N ASP A 300 -17.96 -17.42 -24.67
CA ASP A 300 -18.54 -17.87 -25.93
C ASP A 300 -19.66 -16.92 -26.35
N SER A 301 -20.76 -16.90 -25.59
CA SER A 301 -21.90 -16.01 -25.79
C SER A 301 -22.29 -15.32 -24.47
N THR A 302 -22.99 -14.21 -24.59
CA THR A 302 -23.55 -13.51 -23.45
C THR A 302 -25.07 -13.65 -23.43
N ASN A 303 -25.66 -13.78 -22.24
CA ASN A 303 -27.11 -13.70 -22.04
C ASN A 303 -27.59 -12.24 -21.94
N MET A 304 -26.70 -11.26 -22.02
CA MET A 304 -27.06 -9.85 -22.02
C MET A 304 -27.53 -9.44 -23.43
N GLN A 305 -28.55 -8.61 -23.46
CA GLN A 305 -28.97 -7.96 -24.70
C GLN A 305 -27.89 -6.97 -25.11
N ASP A 306 -27.45 -7.00 -26.38
CA ASP A 306 -26.51 -6.04 -26.91
C ASP A 306 -27.16 -4.63 -26.89
N ILE A 307 -26.58 -3.74 -26.10
CA ILE A 307 -26.98 -2.34 -26.05
C ILE A 307 -25.97 -1.57 -26.90
N TYR A 308 -26.34 -1.30 -28.14
CA TYR A 308 -25.57 -0.43 -29.04
C TYR A 308 -25.97 1.03 -28.80
N TYR A 309 -25.11 1.81 -28.16
CA TYR A 309 -25.20 3.26 -28.19
C TYR A 309 -24.49 3.77 -29.44
N SER A 310 -25.22 4.35 -30.37
CA SER A 310 -24.58 5.14 -31.44
C SER A 310 -24.00 6.41 -30.80
N PRO A 311 -22.84 6.94 -31.28
CA PRO A 311 -22.33 8.23 -30.79
C PRO A 311 -23.29 9.39 -30.91
N LYS A 312 -24.35 9.25 -31.71
CA LYS A 312 -25.42 10.24 -31.87
C LYS A 312 -26.48 10.18 -30.76
N ASP A 313 -26.55 9.10 -30.03
CA ASP A 313 -27.53 8.88 -28.95
C ASP A 313 -26.96 9.31 -27.56
N ILE A 314 -25.70 9.70 -27.52
CA ILE A 314 -25.05 10.23 -26.30
C ILE A 314 -25.20 11.75 -26.37
N SER A 315 -26.28 12.29 -25.83
CA SER A 315 -26.36 13.73 -25.54
C SER A 315 -25.38 14.04 -24.40
N GLN A 316 -24.42 14.93 -24.64
CA GLN A 316 -23.64 15.53 -23.57
C GLN A 316 -24.63 16.28 -22.65
N ALA A 317 -24.83 15.74 -21.44
CA ALA A 317 -25.51 16.43 -20.35
C ALA A 317 -24.50 17.30 -19.60
#